data_74068f93b6511e7d42559bb28a07697b
#
_entry.id   74068f93b6511e7d42559bb28a07697b
#
_cell.length_a   1.000
_cell.length_b   1.000
_cell.length_c   1.000
_cell.angle_alpha   90.00
_cell.angle_beta   90.00
_cell.angle_gamma   90.00
#
_symmetry.space_group_name_H-M   'P 1'
#
loop_
_entity.id
_entity.type
_entity.pdbx_description
1 polymer ?
#
loop_
_entity_poly.entity_id
_entity_poly.type
_entity_poly.pdbx_seq_one_letter_code
_entity_poly.pdbx_strand_id
1 'polypeptide(L)'
;MTDSEKILAAGCAAGVAAAAIPTVYGYMKAAAPRPLTDEDFLHTENGGFVSECGAYQSLRGINLNDDLFYFTKADLDENSRSYDVFASLESRFGRYGARELVKKYNEAFISPADLKYIRKLGANCVRIPLRYRYLYRKENCKGDIDFERLDFLVEKCKKLGIYVIFDLHSAPGFQNSSSSCGTGEKSILFDSGKDGFEARNAVIKLWTQVAAHYKDEPAVAAYDLLNRPLHYVADWEKKLDTLHKFYRRIYKAIRNIGDKHILIMQAPFDTDTLPSENEYHADNIAYGLYSHFRTTFETDALINSIRSLKSRNVPFVVCKIRSEENLDYSLTALNDTGASWLLGDFKGCGNSFAYLFSGNISPADLTYDSYETIGEKWSKPIATKNFAENKDTAKILKRAFKYGEIFPEMPKHEKGRFKVRVKFGFNVVKGINKPVTE
;
A
#
# COMPACT_ATOMS: atom_id res chain seq x y z
N MET A 1 53.25 -15.64 17.99
CA MET A 1 52.05 -14.76 17.91
C MET A 1 51.62 -14.44 19.32
N THR A 2 51.61 -13.20 19.68
CA THR A 2 51.10 -12.70 20.95
C THR A 2 49.58 -12.80 20.99
N ASP A 3 49.01 -12.83 22.20
CA ASP A 3 47.55 -12.86 22.35
C ASP A 3 46.85 -11.68 21.67
N SER A 4 47.54 -10.55 21.55
CA SER A 4 47.10 -9.38 20.77
C SER A 4 47.01 -9.64 19.26
N GLU A 5 47.91 -10.43 18.69
CA GLU A 5 47.87 -10.80 17.28
C GLU A 5 46.78 -11.80 16.97
N LYS A 6 46.43 -12.68 17.92
CA LYS A 6 45.28 -13.60 17.79
C LYS A 6 43.95 -12.86 17.86
N ILE A 7 43.83 -11.83 18.69
CA ILE A 7 42.64 -10.97 18.79
C ILE A 7 42.47 -10.15 17.54
N LEU A 8 43.57 -9.64 16.93
CA LEU A 8 43.53 -8.88 15.70
C LEU A 8 43.14 -9.78 14.49
N ALA A 9 43.65 -11.02 14.43
CA ALA A 9 43.30 -11.97 13.39
C ALA A 9 41.85 -12.43 13.51
N ALA A 10 41.33 -12.63 14.72
CA ALA A 10 39.91 -12.94 14.94
C ALA A 10 39.01 -11.76 14.61
N GLY A 11 39.43 -10.51 14.89
CA GLY A 11 38.72 -9.29 14.51
C GLY A 11 38.66 -9.09 13.00
N CYS A 12 39.76 -9.34 12.29
CA CYS A 12 39.80 -9.27 10.82
C CYS A 12 38.95 -10.36 10.16
N ALA A 13 38.94 -11.58 10.69
CA ALA A 13 38.10 -12.67 10.15
C ALA A 13 36.59 -12.39 10.37
N ALA A 14 36.22 -11.83 11.52
CA ALA A 14 34.85 -11.41 11.81
C ALA A 14 34.44 -10.19 10.94
N GLY A 15 35.36 -9.25 10.72
CA GLY A 15 35.13 -8.10 9.86
C GLY A 15 34.94 -8.46 8.39
N VAL A 16 35.71 -9.45 7.88
CA VAL A 16 35.58 -9.94 6.50
C VAL A 16 34.31 -10.75 6.32
N ALA A 17 33.89 -11.54 7.34
CA ALA A 17 32.62 -12.26 7.29
C ALA A 17 31.42 -11.29 7.32
N ALA A 18 31.48 -10.23 8.15
CA ALA A 18 30.42 -9.23 8.23
C ALA A 18 30.33 -8.34 6.96
N ALA A 19 31.45 -8.10 6.27
CA ALA A 19 31.48 -7.36 5.01
C ALA A 19 31.11 -8.21 3.78
N ALA A 20 31.33 -9.54 3.83
CA ALA A 20 31.01 -10.44 2.73
C ALA A 20 29.53 -10.80 2.64
N ILE A 21 28.81 -10.78 3.76
CA ILE A 21 27.39 -11.12 3.80
C ILE A 21 26.55 -10.15 2.93
N PRO A 22 26.69 -8.81 3.04
CA PRO A 22 25.96 -7.89 2.18
C PRO A 22 26.29 -8.05 0.70
N THR A 23 27.54 -8.38 0.38
CA THR A 23 27.98 -8.51 -1.02
C THR A 23 27.46 -9.77 -1.70
N VAL A 24 27.30 -10.85 -0.95
CA VAL A 24 26.73 -12.11 -1.47
C VAL A 24 25.21 -11.97 -1.70
N TYR A 25 24.50 -11.26 -0.82
CA TYR A 25 23.07 -10.98 -1.00
C TYR A 25 22.79 -9.99 -2.13
N GLY A 26 23.68 -9.02 -2.40
CA GLY A 26 23.52 -8.07 -3.49
C GLY A 26 23.55 -8.68 -4.89
N TYR A 27 24.04 -9.90 -5.04
CA TYR A 27 24.10 -10.66 -6.31
C TYR A 27 23.01 -11.74 -6.45
N MET A 28 22.15 -11.94 -5.46
CA MET A 28 21.03 -12.86 -5.63
C MET A 28 20.05 -12.24 -6.63
N LYS A 29 20.05 -12.78 -7.86
CA LYS A 29 18.97 -12.55 -8.82
C LYS A 29 17.66 -12.75 -8.09
N ALA A 30 16.80 -11.75 -8.09
CA ALA A 30 15.46 -11.90 -7.54
C ALA A 30 14.90 -13.25 -8.02
N ALA A 31 14.51 -14.12 -7.11
CA ALA A 31 13.97 -15.43 -7.44
C ALA A 31 12.84 -15.23 -8.46
N ALA A 32 12.73 -16.15 -9.42
CA ALA A 32 11.64 -16.10 -10.37
C ALA A 32 10.32 -15.97 -9.61
N PRO A 33 9.38 -15.14 -10.08
CA PRO A 33 8.10 -14.97 -9.41
C PRO A 33 7.43 -16.31 -9.15
N ARG A 34 7.16 -16.61 -7.90
CA ARG A 34 6.39 -17.78 -7.51
C ARG A 34 5.09 -17.33 -6.84
N PRO A 35 4.06 -18.16 -6.87
CA PRO A 35 2.86 -17.90 -6.09
C PRO A 35 3.19 -17.73 -4.60
N LEU A 36 2.47 -16.81 -3.92
CA LEU A 36 2.55 -16.70 -2.47
C LEU A 36 1.84 -17.89 -1.82
N THR A 37 2.39 -18.34 -0.69
CA THR A 37 1.90 -19.45 0.12
C THR A 37 1.75 -19.03 1.56
N ASP A 38 1.28 -19.89 2.44
CA ASP A 38 1.14 -19.60 3.88
C ASP A 38 2.48 -19.22 4.53
N GLU A 39 3.62 -19.71 4.01
CA GLU A 39 4.96 -19.32 4.45
C GLU A 39 5.29 -17.84 4.18
N ASP A 40 4.52 -17.19 3.30
CA ASP A 40 4.69 -15.79 2.92
C ASP A 40 3.78 -14.85 3.71
N PHE A 41 2.96 -15.36 4.64
CA PHE A 41 2.13 -14.51 5.50
C PHE A 41 3.03 -13.55 6.28
N LEU A 42 2.69 -12.24 6.28
CA LEU A 42 3.53 -11.21 6.87
C LEU A 42 3.11 -10.84 8.28
N HIS A 43 4.10 -10.61 9.11
CA HIS A 43 3.96 -9.99 10.42
C HIS A 43 5.02 -8.90 10.62
N THR A 44 4.94 -8.13 11.70
CA THR A 44 5.95 -7.12 12.02
C THR A 44 6.91 -7.65 13.05
N GLU A 45 8.21 -7.52 12.78
CA GLU A 45 9.28 -7.89 13.71
C GLU A 45 10.45 -6.92 13.54
N ASN A 46 10.99 -6.42 14.67
CA ASN A 46 12.17 -5.54 14.71
C ASN A 46 12.10 -4.34 13.74
N GLY A 47 10.93 -3.70 13.63
CA GLY A 47 10.70 -2.55 12.77
C GLY A 47 10.66 -2.86 11.27
N GLY A 48 10.52 -4.12 10.89
CA GLY A 48 10.38 -4.59 9.52
C GLY A 48 9.15 -5.48 9.31
N PHE A 49 8.87 -5.80 8.06
CA PHE A 49 7.93 -6.85 7.69
C PHE A 49 8.68 -8.15 7.50
N VAL A 50 8.19 -9.22 8.12
CA VAL A 50 8.81 -10.54 8.10
C VAL A 50 7.75 -11.59 7.74
N SER A 51 8.10 -12.51 6.87
CA SER A 51 7.22 -13.63 6.53
C SER A 51 7.36 -14.78 7.52
N GLU A 52 6.37 -15.68 7.58
CA GLU A 52 6.41 -16.86 8.46
C GLU A 52 7.65 -17.74 8.23
N CYS A 53 8.26 -17.69 7.03
CA CYS A 53 9.54 -18.35 6.78
C CYS A 53 10.77 -17.57 7.30
N GLY A 54 10.56 -16.43 7.96
CA GLY A 54 11.61 -15.58 8.54
C GLY A 54 12.33 -14.66 7.56
N ALA A 55 11.78 -14.46 6.35
CA ALA A 55 12.37 -13.56 5.36
C ALA A 55 11.85 -12.12 5.53
N TYR A 56 12.78 -11.18 5.65
CA TYR A 56 12.42 -9.74 5.65
C TYR A 56 11.91 -9.32 4.27
N GLN A 57 10.86 -8.50 4.27
CA GLN A 57 10.23 -7.98 3.06
C GLN A 57 10.16 -6.45 3.11
N SER A 58 10.70 -5.79 2.08
CA SER A 58 10.38 -4.38 1.82
C SER A 58 9.27 -4.36 0.77
N LEU A 59 8.09 -3.86 1.12
CA LEU A 59 6.98 -3.74 0.17
C LEU A 59 7.22 -2.55 -0.73
N ARG A 60 7.56 -2.80 -1.98
CA ARG A 60 7.80 -1.80 -3.02
C ARG A 60 6.83 -2.00 -4.15
N GLY A 61 5.97 -1.04 -4.33
CA GLY A 61 4.83 -1.29 -5.18
C GLY A 61 4.19 -0.08 -5.82
N ILE A 62 2.98 -0.31 -6.28
CA ILE A 62 2.20 0.67 -7.04
C ILE A 62 0.78 0.73 -6.48
N ASN A 63 0.26 1.95 -6.36
CA ASN A 63 -1.16 2.15 -6.10
C ASN A 63 -1.97 1.85 -7.37
N LEU A 64 -2.91 0.93 -7.27
CA LEU A 64 -3.93 0.73 -8.29
C LEU A 64 -4.98 1.80 -8.05
N ASN A 65 -4.83 2.94 -8.73
CA ASN A 65 -5.81 4.00 -8.60
C ASN A 65 -7.14 3.56 -9.21
N ASP A 66 -8.22 3.83 -8.49
CA ASP A 66 -9.59 3.65 -8.96
C ASP A 66 -10.25 4.99 -9.33
N ASP A 67 -9.45 6.01 -9.55
CA ASP A 67 -9.95 7.35 -9.81
C ASP A 67 -10.79 7.40 -11.07
N LEU A 68 -12.06 6.99 -10.95
CA LEU A 68 -13.11 7.23 -11.93
C LEU A 68 -13.13 8.70 -12.39
N PHE A 69 -12.61 9.56 -11.54
CA PHE A 69 -12.48 10.98 -11.73
C PHE A 69 -11.67 11.38 -12.98
N TYR A 70 -10.57 10.70 -13.28
CA TYR A 70 -9.75 11.04 -14.46
C TYR A 70 -10.43 10.74 -15.79
N PHE A 71 -11.47 9.92 -15.77
CA PHE A 71 -12.20 9.48 -16.97
C PHE A 71 -13.66 9.90 -16.94
N THR A 72 -13.98 10.88 -16.13
CA THR A 72 -15.30 11.49 -16.04
C THR A 72 -15.21 12.99 -16.26
N LYS A 73 -16.20 13.52 -16.98
CA LYS A 73 -16.53 14.93 -17.01
C LYS A 73 -17.88 15.07 -16.29
N ALA A 74 -17.93 15.90 -15.27
CA ALA A 74 -19.17 16.34 -14.69
C ALA A 74 -19.23 17.86 -14.83
N ASP A 75 -20.35 18.39 -15.31
CA ASP A 75 -20.65 19.81 -15.23
C ASP A 75 -21.01 20.15 -13.78
N LEU A 76 -20.01 20.05 -12.92
CA LEU A 76 -20.12 20.45 -11.53
C LEU A 76 -19.59 21.86 -11.47
N ASP A 77 -20.38 22.76 -10.94
CA ASP A 77 -19.93 24.10 -10.56
C ASP A 77 -18.55 23.98 -9.91
N GLU A 78 -17.57 24.77 -10.36
CA GLU A 78 -16.20 24.74 -9.84
C GLU A 78 -16.14 24.93 -8.32
N ASN A 79 -17.22 25.46 -7.72
CA ASN A 79 -17.42 25.61 -6.29
C ASN A 79 -18.10 24.41 -5.62
N SER A 80 -18.78 23.54 -6.36
CA SER A 80 -19.36 22.30 -5.84
C SER A 80 -18.41 21.13 -6.06
N ARG A 81 -17.44 20.97 -5.17
CA ARG A 81 -16.43 19.90 -5.19
C ARG A 81 -16.98 18.52 -4.79
N SER A 82 -18.24 18.29 -4.97
CA SER A 82 -18.95 17.06 -4.63
C SER A 82 -18.82 16.03 -5.76
N TYR A 83 -17.64 15.44 -5.92
CA TYR A 83 -17.36 14.44 -6.92
C TYR A 83 -17.61 13.02 -6.42
N ASP A 84 -18.80 12.75 -5.94
CA ASP A 84 -19.22 11.38 -5.76
C ASP A 84 -19.78 10.85 -7.09
N VAL A 85 -18.87 10.37 -7.94
CA VAL A 85 -19.20 9.75 -9.23
C VAL A 85 -20.26 8.66 -9.07
N PHE A 86 -20.15 7.85 -8.01
CA PHE A 86 -21.11 6.78 -7.77
C PHE A 86 -22.50 7.32 -7.43
N ALA A 87 -22.58 8.36 -6.60
CA ALA A 87 -23.86 8.98 -6.28
C ALA A 87 -24.54 9.59 -7.52
N SER A 88 -23.77 10.23 -8.41
CA SER A 88 -24.27 10.74 -9.68
C SER A 88 -24.82 9.63 -10.58
N LEU A 89 -24.11 8.53 -10.69
CA LEU A 89 -24.59 7.36 -11.44
C LEU A 89 -25.82 6.74 -10.80
N GLU A 90 -25.82 6.61 -9.46
CA GLU A 90 -26.92 6.03 -8.70
C GLU A 90 -28.21 6.84 -8.85
N SER A 91 -28.10 8.18 -8.83
CA SER A 91 -29.26 9.06 -9.02
C SER A 91 -29.87 8.96 -10.42
N ARG A 92 -29.05 8.69 -11.45
CA ARG A 92 -29.50 8.59 -12.85
C ARG A 92 -29.96 7.20 -13.26
N PHE A 93 -29.26 6.18 -12.83
CA PHE A 93 -29.40 4.82 -13.34
C PHE A 93 -29.78 3.80 -12.26
N GLY A 94 -30.05 4.29 -11.05
CA GLY A 94 -30.27 3.43 -9.88
C GLY A 94 -29.00 2.70 -9.44
N ARG A 95 -29.05 2.10 -8.25
CA ARG A 95 -27.87 1.46 -7.65
C ARG A 95 -27.32 0.30 -8.47
N TYR A 96 -28.18 -0.50 -9.05
CA TYR A 96 -27.77 -1.60 -9.91
C TYR A 96 -27.02 -1.11 -11.14
N GLY A 97 -27.58 -0.13 -11.88
CA GLY A 97 -26.94 0.45 -13.05
C GLY A 97 -25.59 1.11 -12.73
N ALA A 98 -25.52 1.86 -11.61
CA ALA A 98 -24.26 2.45 -11.16
C ALA A 98 -23.19 1.38 -10.89
N ARG A 99 -23.54 0.29 -10.22
CA ARG A 99 -22.61 -0.82 -9.94
C ARG A 99 -22.12 -1.51 -11.20
N GLU A 100 -23.00 -1.77 -12.15
CA GLU A 100 -22.62 -2.39 -13.44
C GLU A 100 -21.67 -1.50 -14.25
N LEU A 101 -21.87 -0.18 -14.26
CA LEU A 101 -20.96 0.76 -14.90
C LEU A 101 -19.59 0.77 -14.22
N VAL A 102 -19.56 0.84 -12.88
CA VAL A 102 -18.30 0.79 -12.10
C VAL A 102 -17.61 -0.57 -12.28
N LYS A 103 -18.35 -1.68 -12.35
CA LYS A 103 -17.79 -3.00 -12.65
C LYS A 103 -17.10 -3.01 -14.02
N LYS A 104 -17.75 -2.51 -15.06
CA LYS A 104 -17.16 -2.38 -16.42
C LYS A 104 -15.88 -1.56 -16.40
N TYR A 105 -15.91 -0.42 -15.69
CA TYR A 105 -14.74 0.42 -15.52
C TYR A 105 -13.59 -0.36 -14.86
N ASN A 106 -13.82 -0.95 -13.71
CA ASN A 106 -12.79 -1.66 -12.94
C ASN A 106 -12.18 -2.83 -13.71
N GLU A 107 -12.99 -3.59 -14.45
CA GLU A 107 -12.52 -4.70 -15.26
C GLU A 107 -11.66 -4.26 -16.45
N ALA A 108 -12.00 -3.13 -17.07
CA ALA A 108 -11.25 -2.58 -18.19
C ALA A 108 -9.98 -1.84 -17.73
N PHE A 109 -10.05 -1.13 -16.60
CA PHE A 109 -8.99 -0.26 -16.12
C PHE A 109 -7.82 -1.04 -15.52
N ILE A 110 -8.09 -2.05 -14.69
CA ILE A 110 -7.07 -2.95 -14.13
C ILE A 110 -7.38 -4.39 -14.55
N SER A 111 -6.62 -4.89 -15.47
CA SER A 111 -6.71 -6.25 -16.02
C SER A 111 -5.59 -7.16 -15.50
N PRO A 112 -5.66 -8.48 -15.68
CA PRO A 112 -4.55 -9.38 -15.38
C PRO A 112 -3.25 -9.03 -16.11
N ALA A 113 -3.34 -8.42 -17.29
CA ALA A 113 -2.17 -7.97 -18.03
C ALA A 113 -1.44 -6.82 -17.31
N ASP A 114 -2.19 -5.94 -16.65
CA ASP A 114 -1.63 -4.85 -15.84
C ASP A 114 -0.84 -5.40 -14.65
N LEU A 115 -1.38 -6.37 -13.93
CA LEU A 115 -0.69 -7.00 -12.80
C LEU A 115 0.59 -7.72 -13.25
N LYS A 116 0.56 -8.43 -14.39
CA LYS A 116 1.77 -9.02 -14.99
C LYS A 116 2.80 -7.94 -15.36
N TYR A 117 2.34 -6.81 -15.83
CA TYR A 117 3.21 -5.69 -16.19
C TYR A 117 3.84 -5.06 -14.95
N ILE A 118 3.07 -4.82 -13.90
CA ILE A 118 3.56 -4.36 -12.60
C ILE A 118 4.63 -5.33 -12.06
N ARG A 119 4.36 -6.62 -12.12
CA ARG A 119 5.35 -7.63 -11.70
C ARG A 119 6.62 -7.60 -12.54
N LYS A 120 6.49 -7.43 -13.86
CA LYS A 120 7.64 -7.32 -14.79
C LYS A 120 8.52 -6.10 -14.50
N LEU A 121 7.96 -5.03 -13.98
CA LEU A 121 8.74 -3.88 -13.51
C LEU A 121 9.61 -4.20 -12.30
N GLY A 122 9.25 -5.21 -11.52
CA GLY A 122 9.93 -5.61 -10.30
C GLY A 122 9.16 -5.35 -9.01
N ALA A 123 7.96 -4.75 -9.09
CA ALA A 123 7.14 -4.52 -7.92
C ALA A 123 6.71 -5.85 -7.25
N ASN A 124 6.70 -5.87 -5.93
CA ASN A 124 6.24 -6.99 -5.13
C ASN A 124 4.95 -6.69 -4.37
N CYS A 125 4.39 -5.50 -4.52
CA CYS A 125 3.19 -5.09 -3.81
C CYS A 125 2.28 -4.21 -4.69
N VAL A 126 0.99 -4.30 -4.48
CA VAL A 126 0.00 -3.34 -4.97
C VAL A 126 -0.90 -2.87 -3.83
N ARG A 127 -1.32 -1.61 -3.87
CA ARG A 127 -2.30 -1.05 -2.94
C ARG A 127 -3.61 -0.83 -3.67
N ILE A 128 -4.68 -1.47 -3.19
CA ILE A 128 -6.00 -1.49 -3.81
C ILE A 128 -6.91 -0.56 -3.00
N PRO A 129 -7.40 0.53 -3.60
CA PRO A 129 -8.29 1.45 -2.92
C PRO A 129 -9.70 0.86 -2.77
N LEU A 130 -10.20 0.87 -1.55
CA LEU A 130 -11.55 0.49 -1.19
C LEU A 130 -12.42 1.74 -1.03
N ARG A 131 -13.51 1.81 -1.76
CA ARG A 131 -14.53 2.85 -1.61
C ARG A 131 -15.81 2.22 -1.09
N TYR A 132 -16.24 2.59 0.11
CA TYR A 132 -17.34 1.93 0.80
C TYR A 132 -18.63 1.82 -0.05
N ARG A 133 -18.93 2.83 -0.86
CA ARG A 133 -20.14 2.84 -1.71
C ARG A 133 -20.13 1.75 -2.78
N TYR A 134 -18.96 1.36 -3.28
CA TYR A 134 -18.82 0.33 -4.31
C TYR A 134 -18.87 -1.08 -3.73
N LEU A 135 -18.43 -1.23 -2.49
CA LEU A 135 -18.30 -2.54 -1.86
C LEU A 135 -19.65 -3.14 -1.47
N TYR A 136 -20.59 -2.31 -1.04
CA TYR A 136 -21.89 -2.81 -0.58
C TYR A 136 -22.90 -2.94 -1.72
N ARG A 137 -23.60 -4.10 -1.75
CA ARG A 137 -24.71 -4.32 -2.71
C ARG A 137 -25.92 -3.47 -2.39
N LYS A 138 -26.17 -3.19 -1.10
CA LYS A 138 -27.30 -2.39 -0.63
C LYS A 138 -26.85 -1.00 -0.18
N GLU A 139 -27.77 -0.06 -0.22
CA GLU A 139 -27.58 1.30 0.28
C GLU A 139 -27.22 1.35 1.75
N ASN A 140 -26.64 2.48 2.17
CA ASN A 140 -26.32 2.78 3.58
C ASN A 140 -25.43 1.71 4.27
N CYS A 141 -24.54 1.07 3.52
CA CYS A 141 -23.65 0.01 4.03
C CYS A 141 -24.42 -1.13 4.73
N LYS A 142 -25.66 -1.36 4.31
CA LYS A 142 -26.48 -2.48 4.82
C LYS A 142 -26.17 -3.77 4.07
N GLY A 143 -26.09 -4.87 4.81
CA GLY A 143 -25.82 -6.20 4.25
C GLY A 143 -24.32 -6.50 4.17
N ASP A 144 -23.97 -7.35 3.21
CA ASP A 144 -22.62 -7.87 3.05
C ASP A 144 -21.87 -7.17 1.93
N ILE A 145 -20.55 -7.15 2.06
CA ILE A 145 -19.62 -6.69 1.03
C ILE A 145 -19.64 -7.65 -0.17
N ASP A 146 -19.53 -7.11 -1.35
CA ASP A 146 -19.30 -7.87 -2.57
C ASP A 146 -17.80 -8.02 -2.81
N PHE A 147 -17.28 -9.20 -2.52
CA PHE A 147 -15.86 -9.51 -2.64
C PHE A 147 -15.42 -9.98 -4.03
N GLU A 148 -16.34 -10.24 -4.97
CA GLU A 148 -16.04 -10.85 -6.28
C GLU A 148 -14.82 -10.21 -6.97
N ARG A 149 -14.79 -8.89 -7.03
CA ARG A 149 -13.69 -8.17 -7.67
C ARG A 149 -12.40 -8.20 -6.88
N LEU A 150 -12.48 -8.10 -5.56
CA LEU A 150 -11.32 -8.13 -4.69
C LEU A 150 -10.68 -9.53 -4.70
N ASP A 151 -11.49 -10.58 -4.61
CA ASP A 151 -11.03 -11.97 -4.68
C ASP A 151 -10.30 -12.25 -5.99
N PHE A 152 -10.87 -11.78 -7.11
CA PHE A 152 -10.22 -11.87 -8.41
C PHE A 152 -8.83 -11.22 -8.42
N LEU A 153 -8.70 -10.00 -7.89
CA LEU A 153 -7.42 -9.29 -7.85
C LEU A 153 -6.42 -9.97 -6.91
N VAL A 154 -6.85 -10.37 -5.72
CA VAL A 154 -6.02 -11.08 -4.74
C VAL A 154 -5.50 -12.39 -5.32
N GLU A 155 -6.37 -13.20 -5.94
CA GLU A 155 -5.96 -14.46 -6.59
C GLU A 155 -4.90 -14.24 -7.67
N LYS A 156 -5.09 -13.20 -8.54
CA LYS A 156 -4.10 -12.88 -9.58
C LYS A 156 -2.79 -12.38 -9.00
N CYS A 157 -2.83 -11.54 -7.98
CA CYS A 157 -1.65 -11.07 -7.26
C CYS A 157 -0.92 -12.23 -6.59
N LYS A 158 -1.62 -13.11 -5.87
CA LYS A 158 -1.08 -14.32 -5.24
C LYS A 158 -0.29 -15.18 -6.23
N LYS A 159 -0.88 -15.47 -7.40
CA LYS A 159 -0.24 -16.24 -8.48
C LYS A 159 1.01 -15.59 -9.06
N LEU A 160 1.09 -14.27 -9.00
CA LEU A 160 2.23 -13.49 -9.51
C LEU A 160 3.29 -13.21 -8.44
N GLY A 161 3.09 -13.61 -7.19
CA GLY A 161 3.99 -13.29 -6.08
C GLY A 161 3.95 -11.80 -5.75
N ILE A 162 2.76 -11.18 -5.79
CA ILE A 162 2.52 -9.79 -5.47
C ILE A 162 1.66 -9.73 -4.21
N TYR A 163 2.12 -9.01 -3.20
CA TYR A 163 1.34 -8.70 -2.01
C TYR A 163 0.28 -7.64 -2.30
N VAL A 164 -0.79 -7.67 -1.54
CA VAL A 164 -1.91 -6.73 -1.61
C VAL A 164 -2.01 -5.95 -0.30
N ILE A 165 -2.12 -4.63 -0.39
CA ILE A 165 -2.54 -3.77 0.71
C ILE A 165 -3.94 -3.25 0.37
N PHE A 166 -4.94 -3.52 1.20
CA PHE A 166 -6.24 -2.89 1.08
C PHE A 166 -6.23 -1.52 1.76
N ASP A 167 -6.69 -0.52 1.06
CA ASP A 167 -6.71 0.87 1.49
C ASP A 167 -8.14 1.39 1.58
N LEU A 168 -8.61 1.76 2.77
CA LEU A 168 -9.90 2.43 2.86
C LEU A 168 -9.79 3.87 2.39
N HIS A 169 -9.94 4.04 1.07
CA HIS A 169 -9.75 5.29 0.36
C HIS A 169 -10.94 6.25 0.51
N SER A 170 -12.14 5.69 0.69
CA SER A 170 -13.36 6.44 1.01
C SER A 170 -14.16 5.68 2.07
N ALA A 171 -14.23 6.23 3.26
CA ALA A 171 -14.91 5.63 4.42
C ALA A 171 -16.34 6.17 4.58
N PRO A 172 -17.26 5.39 5.19
CA PRO A 172 -18.52 5.94 5.69
C PRO A 172 -18.31 7.19 6.53
N GLY A 173 -19.01 8.26 6.23
CA GLY A 173 -18.85 9.55 6.91
C GLY A 173 -17.61 10.35 6.52
N PHE A 174 -16.82 9.83 5.56
CA PHE A 174 -15.64 10.45 4.96
C PHE A 174 -14.55 10.84 5.97
N GLN A 175 -13.37 10.24 5.82
CA GLN A 175 -12.23 10.47 6.72
C GLN A 175 -11.50 11.79 6.48
N ASN A 176 -11.77 12.47 5.38
CA ASN A 176 -11.21 13.76 5.05
C ASN A 176 -12.15 14.54 4.11
N SER A 177 -11.82 15.79 3.79
CA SER A 177 -12.61 16.66 2.90
C SER A 177 -11.99 16.79 1.49
N SER A 178 -11.16 15.84 1.08
CA SER A 178 -10.57 15.82 -0.25
C SER A 178 -11.53 15.23 -1.28
N SER A 179 -11.51 15.76 -2.50
CA SER A 179 -12.22 15.17 -3.65
C SER A 179 -11.84 13.70 -3.89
N SER A 180 -10.59 13.33 -3.58
CA SER A 180 -10.13 11.93 -3.68
C SER A 180 -10.83 10.98 -2.70
N CYS A 181 -11.42 11.50 -1.62
CA CYS A 181 -12.26 10.74 -0.70
C CYS A 181 -13.68 10.50 -1.25
N GLY A 182 -14.05 11.13 -2.35
CA GLY A 182 -15.36 11.00 -2.97
C GLY A 182 -16.41 11.96 -2.43
N THR A 183 -15.99 13.01 -1.75
CA THR A 183 -16.90 14.08 -1.28
C THR A 183 -16.27 15.45 -1.46
N GLY A 184 -17.10 16.43 -1.81
CA GLY A 184 -16.82 17.84 -1.55
C GLY A 184 -17.52 18.33 -0.28
N GLU A 185 -18.22 17.43 0.42
CA GLU A 185 -18.99 17.72 1.60
C GLU A 185 -18.14 17.63 2.87
N LYS A 186 -18.75 18.02 3.96
CA LYS A 186 -18.12 18.00 5.28
C LYS A 186 -17.83 16.55 5.71
N SER A 187 -16.58 16.26 6.05
CA SER A 187 -16.21 15.04 6.76
C SER A 187 -16.87 14.99 8.14
N ILE A 188 -17.64 13.96 8.43
CA ILE A 188 -18.32 13.77 9.71
C ILE A 188 -17.75 12.62 10.53
N LEU A 189 -16.84 11.83 9.97
CA LEU A 189 -16.31 10.61 10.61
C LEU A 189 -15.74 10.88 12.00
N PHE A 190 -15.09 12.04 12.18
CA PHE A 190 -14.47 12.42 13.45
C PHE A 190 -15.29 13.44 14.25
N ASP A 191 -16.50 13.75 13.80
CA ASP A 191 -17.38 14.65 14.57
C ASP A 191 -17.89 13.95 15.83
N SER A 192 -18.13 14.75 16.86
CA SER A 192 -18.85 14.32 18.05
C SER A 192 -20.34 14.13 17.74
N GLY A 193 -21.01 13.32 18.52
CA GLY A 193 -22.44 13.09 18.37
C GLY A 193 -22.80 11.83 17.59
N LYS A 194 -24.10 11.69 17.30
CA LYS A 194 -24.70 10.44 16.78
C LYS A 194 -24.16 10.08 15.41
N ASP A 195 -24.12 11.01 14.47
CA ASP A 195 -23.76 10.73 13.08
C ASP A 195 -22.29 10.30 12.94
N GLY A 196 -21.37 10.98 13.62
CA GLY A 196 -19.98 10.59 13.66
C GLY A 196 -19.77 9.22 14.35
N PHE A 197 -20.55 8.93 15.40
CA PHE A 197 -20.51 7.64 16.06
C PHE A 197 -21.01 6.51 15.13
N GLU A 198 -22.13 6.70 14.44
CA GLU A 198 -22.67 5.75 13.47
C GLU A 198 -21.71 5.53 12.29
N ALA A 199 -21.11 6.59 11.77
CA ALA A 199 -20.09 6.50 10.71
C ALA A 199 -18.88 5.65 11.15
N ARG A 200 -18.35 5.89 12.35
CA ARG A 200 -17.26 5.08 12.91
C ARG A 200 -17.64 3.60 13.11
N ASN A 201 -18.88 3.32 13.53
CA ASN A 201 -19.35 1.94 13.64
C ASN A 201 -19.48 1.27 12.27
N ALA A 202 -19.92 2.00 11.25
CA ALA A 202 -19.98 1.50 9.88
C ALA A 202 -18.58 1.15 9.33
N VAL A 203 -17.54 1.95 9.62
CA VAL A 203 -16.15 1.62 9.28
C VAL A 203 -15.66 0.37 10.01
N ILE A 204 -15.96 0.25 11.31
CA ILE A 204 -15.60 -0.97 12.06
C ILE A 204 -16.26 -2.19 11.44
N LYS A 205 -17.57 -2.11 11.12
CA LYS A 205 -18.29 -3.19 10.45
C LYS A 205 -17.66 -3.55 9.10
N LEU A 206 -17.25 -2.56 8.30
CA LEU A 206 -16.56 -2.78 7.03
C LEU A 206 -15.28 -3.59 7.24
N TRP A 207 -14.40 -3.12 8.13
CA TRP A 207 -13.13 -3.79 8.38
C TRP A 207 -13.31 -5.18 8.99
N THR A 208 -14.32 -5.39 9.83
CA THR A 208 -14.59 -6.73 10.37
C THR A 208 -15.07 -7.70 9.28
N GLN A 209 -15.82 -7.25 8.28
CA GLN A 209 -16.20 -8.08 7.14
C GLN A 209 -15.00 -8.42 6.26
N VAL A 210 -14.14 -7.41 5.96
CA VAL A 210 -12.92 -7.61 5.18
C VAL A 210 -11.99 -8.58 5.90
N ALA A 211 -11.75 -8.36 7.19
CA ALA A 211 -10.88 -9.21 8.00
C ALA A 211 -11.43 -10.65 8.11
N ALA A 212 -12.74 -10.83 8.34
CA ALA A 212 -13.34 -12.17 8.40
C ALA A 212 -13.18 -12.93 7.07
N HIS A 213 -13.18 -12.22 5.93
CA HIS A 213 -13.06 -12.83 4.61
C HIS A 213 -11.61 -13.20 4.26
N TYR A 214 -10.64 -12.36 4.64
CA TYR A 214 -9.24 -12.52 4.23
C TYR A 214 -8.28 -12.97 5.33
N LYS A 215 -8.70 -13.21 6.56
CA LYS A 215 -7.84 -13.46 7.73
C LYS A 215 -6.74 -14.53 7.54
N ASP A 216 -6.94 -15.46 6.62
CA ASP A 216 -6.04 -16.56 6.35
C ASP A 216 -5.39 -16.44 4.94
N GLU A 217 -5.49 -15.28 4.27
CA GLU A 217 -4.98 -15.08 2.90
C GLU A 217 -3.58 -14.45 2.91
N PRO A 218 -2.50 -15.21 2.66
CA PRO A 218 -1.12 -14.71 2.75
C PRO A 218 -0.75 -13.66 1.71
N ALA A 219 -1.51 -13.54 0.62
CA ALA A 219 -1.27 -12.50 -0.37
C ALA A 219 -1.73 -11.12 0.11
N VAL A 220 -2.62 -11.03 1.09
CA VAL A 220 -2.97 -9.78 1.74
C VAL A 220 -1.90 -9.46 2.78
N ALA A 221 -1.09 -8.43 2.52
CA ALA A 221 -0.01 -8.02 3.42
C ALA A 221 -0.53 -7.18 4.60
N ALA A 222 -1.46 -6.27 4.32
CA ALA A 222 -1.90 -5.30 5.32
C ALA A 222 -3.26 -4.68 4.98
N TYR A 223 -3.90 -4.13 6.01
CA TYR A 223 -5.04 -3.22 5.89
C TYR A 223 -4.59 -1.80 6.23
N ASP A 224 -4.65 -0.88 5.26
CA ASP A 224 -4.43 0.53 5.45
C ASP A 224 -5.76 1.17 5.88
N LEU A 225 -5.87 1.42 7.18
CA LEU A 225 -7.14 1.61 7.86
C LEU A 225 -7.91 2.83 7.39
N LEU A 226 -7.23 3.91 7.04
CA LEU A 226 -7.83 5.16 6.55
C LEU A 226 -6.82 5.93 5.70
N ASN A 227 -7.16 6.21 4.45
CA ASN A 227 -6.32 7.02 3.57
C ASN A 227 -6.39 8.51 3.97
N ARG A 228 -5.23 9.10 4.32
CA ARG A 228 -5.10 10.54 4.62
C ARG A 228 -6.18 11.07 5.59
N PRO A 229 -6.34 10.48 6.78
CA PRO A 229 -7.36 10.92 7.71
C PRO A 229 -7.16 12.38 8.10
N LEU A 230 -8.24 13.09 8.37
CA LEU A 230 -8.26 14.50 8.79
C LEU A 230 -7.71 15.51 7.77
N HIS A 231 -7.29 15.11 6.58
CA HIS A 231 -6.75 16.02 5.59
C HIS A 231 -7.85 16.97 5.06
N TYR A 232 -7.57 18.27 5.06
CA TYR A 232 -8.53 19.35 4.78
C TYR A 232 -9.76 19.38 5.71
N VAL A 233 -9.67 18.79 6.88
CA VAL A 233 -10.72 18.89 7.91
C VAL A 233 -10.43 20.10 8.81
N ALA A 234 -11.42 20.95 9.01
CA ALA A 234 -11.29 22.07 9.94
C ALA A 234 -11.09 21.56 11.38
N ASP A 235 -10.30 22.27 12.17
CA ASP A 235 -9.97 21.92 13.57
C ASP A 235 -9.45 20.49 13.73
N TRP A 236 -8.66 20.01 12.77
CA TRP A 236 -8.14 18.65 12.73
C TRP A 236 -7.34 18.28 13.99
N GLU A 237 -6.62 19.23 14.59
CA GLU A 237 -5.85 19.03 15.82
C GLU A 237 -6.74 18.57 16.97
N LYS A 238 -7.94 19.15 17.10
CA LYS A 238 -8.92 18.78 18.14
C LYS A 238 -9.51 17.37 17.90
N LYS A 239 -9.40 16.86 16.67
CA LYS A 239 -9.93 15.56 16.26
C LYS A 239 -8.87 14.45 16.29
N LEU A 240 -7.59 14.77 16.50
CA LEU A 240 -6.49 13.83 16.48
C LEU A 240 -6.64 12.73 17.54
N ASP A 241 -7.00 13.07 18.76
CA ASP A 241 -7.29 12.11 19.83
C ASP A 241 -8.45 11.17 19.45
N THR A 242 -9.48 11.69 18.78
CA THR A 242 -10.60 10.87 18.27
C THR A 242 -10.10 9.87 17.21
N LEU A 243 -9.21 10.29 16.30
CA LEU A 243 -8.60 9.41 15.30
C LEU A 243 -7.81 8.29 15.98
N HIS A 244 -6.95 8.63 16.95
CA HIS A 244 -6.14 7.62 17.66
C HIS A 244 -7.00 6.61 18.41
N LYS A 245 -7.99 7.08 19.16
CA LYS A 245 -8.97 6.19 19.83
C LYS A 245 -9.75 5.34 18.83
N PHE A 246 -10.02 5.86 17.64
CA PHE A 246 -10.72 5.14 16.60
C PHE A 246 -9.84 4.03 15.99
N TYR A 247 -8.56 4.28 15.70
CA TYR A 247 -7.63 3.23 15.29
C TYR A 247 -7.59 2.08 16.30
N ARG A 248 -7.56 2.39 17.60
CA ARG A 248 -7.61 1.36 18.64
C ARG A 248 -8.89 0.51 18.60
N ARG A 249 -10.03 1.14 18.30
CA ARG A 249 -11.30 0.43 18.18
C ARG A 249 -11.31 -0.50 16.97
N ILE A 250 -10.81 -0.04 15.82
CA ILE A 250 -10.68 -0.88 14.60
C ILE A 250 -9.72 -2.04 14.90
N TYR A 251 -8.55 -1.77 15.47
CA TYR A 251 -7.57 -2.78 15.85
C TYR A 251 -8.23 -3.89 16.70
N LYS A 252 -8.88 -3.53 17.80
CA LYS A 252 -9.53 -4.50 18.67
C LYS A 252 -10.60 -5.32 17.94
N ALA A 253 -11.38 -4.68 17.09
CA ALA A 253 -12.45 -5.35 16.35
C ALA A 253 -11.89 -6.39 15.37
N ILE A 254 -10.81 -6.07 14.66
CA ILE A 254 -10.12 -7.00 13.74
C ILE A 254 -9.46 -8.14 14.52
N ARG A 255 -8.74 -7.86 15.60
CA ARG A 255 -8.08 -8.91 16.41
C ARG A 255 -9.07 -9.85 17.09
N ASN A 256 -10.26 -9.37 17.46
CA ASN A 256 -11.33 -10.21 18.02
C ASN A 256 -11.87 -11.27 17.03
N ILE A 257 -11.67 -11.07 15.73
CA ILE A 257 -12.03 -12.07 14.70
C ILE A 257 -10.94 -13.15 14.55
N GLY A 258 -9.77 -12.92 15.15
CA GLY A 258 -8.59 -13.76 15.01
C GLY A 258 -7.72 -13.42 13.80
N ASP A 259 -7.99 -12.33 13.11
CA ASP A 259 -7.16 -11.84 12.02
C ASP A 259 -5.85 -11.26 12.55
N LYS A 260 -4.73 -11.63 11.90
CA LYS A 260 -3.37 -11.25 12.30
C LYS A 260 -2.69 -10.33 11.29
N HIS A 261 -3.34 -9.92 10.20
CA HIS A 261 -2.76 -9.04 9.22
C HIS A 261 -2.23 -7.74 9.82
N ILE A 262 -1.24 -7.18 9.18
CA ILE A 262 -0.64 -5.90 9.56
C ILE A 262 -1.67 -4.78 9.37
N LEU A 263 -1.80 -3.89 10.35
CA LEU A 263 -2.69 -2.75 10.28
C LEU A 263 -1.87 -1.48 10.12
N ILE A 264 -2.04 -0.79 8.98
CA ILE A 264 -1.35 0.47 8.71
C ILE A 264 -2.21 1.62 9.26
N MET A 265 -1.62 2.41 10.15
CA MET A 265 -2.21 3.61 10.72
C MET A 265 -1.54 4.82 10.08
N GLN A 266 -2.26 5.54 9.22
CA GLN A 266 -1.70 6.72 8.57
C GLN A 266 -1.71 7.95 9.48
N ALA A 267 -0.60 8.70 9.41
CA ALA A 267 -0.55 10.06 9.93
C ALA A 267 -1.42 11.00 9.07
N PRO A 268 -2.11 11.97 9.66
CA PRO A 268 -2.81 13.02 8.92
C PRO A 268 -1.90 13.86 8.01
N PHE A 269 -0.76 14.31 8.52
CA PHE A 269 0.14 15.24 7.84
C PHE A 269 1.60 14.82 7.89
N ASP A 270 2.12 14.55 9.09
CA ASP A 270 3.52 14.22 9.36
C ASP A 270 3.63 13.15 10.45
N THR A 271 4.85 12.71 10.71
CA THR A 271 5.12 11.64 11.66
C THR A 271 4.83 12.00 13.12
N ASP A 272 4.73 13.29 13.44
CA ASP A 272 4.43 13.75 14.81
C ASP A 272 2.95 13.58 15.15
N THR A 273 2.11 13.41 14.12
CA THR A 273 0.68 13.14 14.26
C THR A 273 0.33 11.64 14.36
N LEU A 274 1.33 10.77 14.39
CA LEU A 274 1.16 9.33 14.61
C LEU A 274 0.77 9.02 16.06
N PRO A 275 0.01 7.95 16.31
CA PRO A 275 -0.25 7.50 17.68
C PRO A 275 1.04 7.21 18.43
N SER A 276 1.09 7.50 19.73
CA SER A 276 2.23 7.13 20.54
C SER A 276 2.25 5.62 20.80
N GLU A 277 3.45 5.03 20.90
CA GLU A 277 3.63 3.60 21.18
C GLU A 277 3.06 3.19 22.54
N ASN A 278 3.19 4.08 23.52
CA ASN A 278 2.70 3.84 24.88
C ASN A 278 1.17 3.73 24.95
N GLU A 279 0.47 4.25 23.95
CA GLU A 279 -0.98 4.14 23.85
C GLU A 279 -1.43 2.81 23.23
N TYR A 280 -0.54 2.13 22.54
CA TYR A 280 -0.84 0.91 21.80
C TYR A 280 0.19 -0.19 22.11
N HIS A 281 -0.13 -1.06 23.04
CA HIS A 281 0.48 -2.38 23.07
C HIS A 281 -0.17 -3.21 21.94
N ALA A 282 0.18 -2.90 20.70
CA ALA A 282 -0.49 -3.45 19.52
C ALA A 282 0.52 -4.21 18.67
N ASP A 283 0.31 -5.50 18.51
CA ASP A 283 1.10 -6.34 17.64
C ASP A 283 0.67 -6.17 16.18
N ASN A 284 1.59 -6.37 15.26
CA ASN A 284 1.34 -6.31 13.82
C ASN A 284 0.69 -5.00 13.36
N ILE A 285 1.29 -3.89 13.75
CA ILE A 285 0.96 -2.57 13.22
C ILE A 285 2.12 -2.00 12.40
N ALA A 286 1.80 -1.12 11.46
CA ALA A 286 2.76 -0.28 10.76
C ALA A 286 2.24 1.16 10.75
N TYR A 287 3.16 2.12 10.65
CA TYR A 287 2.80 3.52 10.44
C TYR A 287 2.86 3.87 8.96
N GLY A 288 2.00 4.77 8.53
CA GLY A 288 1.91 5.17 7.14
C GLY A 288 1.79 6.67 6.95
N LEU A 289 2.18 7.12 5.76
CA LEU A 289 2.05 8.51 5.34
C LEU A 289 1.84 8.59 3.82
N TYR A 290 1.06 9.54 3.40
CA TYR A 290 1.02 10.01 2.01
C TYR A 290 2.09 11.09 1.82
N SER A 291 2.86 11.02 0.73
CA SER A 291 3.86 12.05 0.45
C SER A 291 3.80 12.51 -1.01
N HIS A 292 3.97 13.81 -1.18
CA HIS A 292 4.13 14.46 -2.48
C HIS A 292 5.44 15.23 -2.47
N PHE A 293 6.46 14.66 -3.11
CA PHE A 293 7.78 15.27 -3.17
C PHE A 293 7.87 16.24 -4.35
N ARG A 294 7.90 17.53 -4.07
CA ARG A 294 8.14 18.59 -5.05
C ARG A 294 9.62 18.96 -5.10
N THR A 295 10.31 18.76 -3.97
CA THR A 295 11.72 19.11 -3.80
C THR A 295 12.50 17.99 -3.12
N THR A 296 13.82 17.98 -3.28
CA THR A 296 14.72 17.08 -2.53
C THR A 296 14.65 17.37 -1.03
N PHE A 297 14.43 18.63 -0.64
CA PHE A 297 14.29 19.02 0.76
C PHE A 297 13.10 18.31 1.46
N GLU A 298 11.94 18.21 0.79
CA GLU A 298 10.80 17.49 1.32
C GLU A 298 11.09 15.98 1.45
N THR A 299 11.85 15.43 0.50
CA THR A 299 12.33 14.04 0.60
C THR A 299 13.21 13.86 1.83
N ASP A 300 14.21 14.72 2.00
CA ASP A 300 15.16 14.63 3.11
C ASP A 300 14.48 14.81 4.47
N ALA A 301 13.50 15.70 4.55
CA ALA A 301 12.69 15.90 5.77
C ALA A 301 11.95 14.60 6.14
N LEU A 302 11.30 13.95 5.18
CA LEU A 302 10.63 12.67 5.44
C LEU A 302 11.63 11.56 5.80
N ILE A 303 12.76 11.47 5.12
CA ILE A 303 13.81 10.49 5.43
C ILE A 303 14.32 10.65 6.85
N ASN A 304 14.55 11.89 7.30
CA ASN A 304 14.95 12.16 8.67
C ASN A 304 13.87 11.76 9.68
N SER A 305 12.61 12.05 9.38
CA SER A 305 11.47 11.62 10.19
C SER A 305 11.37 10.08 10.28
N ILE A 306 11.51 9.37 9.17
CA ILE A 306 11.53 7.90 9.15
C ILE A 306 12.70 7.36 10.00
N ARG A 307 13.88 7.94 9.89
CA ARG A 307 15.05 7.55 10.70
C ARG A 307 14.81 7.76 12.19
N SER A 308 14.16 8.87 12.57
CA SER A 308 13.83 9.13 13.97
C SER A 308 12.82 8.12 14.54
N LEU A 309 11.93 7.60 13.69
CA LEU A 309 10.95 6.59 14.08
C LEU A 309 11.52 5.16 14.26
N LYS A 310 12.75 4.91 13.78
CA LYS A 310 13.36 3.57 13.93
C LYS A 310 13.46 3.10 15.39
N SER A 311 13.62 4.03 16.32
CA SER A 311 13.63 3.72 17.77
C SER A 311 12.30 3.14 18.26
N ARG A 312 11.22 3.40 17.55
CA ARG A 312 9.87 2.89 17.88
C ARG A 312 9.65 1.43 17.50
N ASN A 313 10.57 0.84 16.78
CA ASN A 313 10.49 -0.58 16.37
C ASN A 313 9.18 -0.94 15.59
N VAL A 314 8.55 0.05 14.94
CA VAL A 314 7.36 -0.10 14.12
C VAL A 314 7.72 0.18 12.66
N PRO A 315 7.36 -0.70 11.71
CA PRO A 315 7.62 -0.48 10.29
C PRO A 315 6.92 0.77 9.77
N PHE A 316 7.52 1.40 8.77
CA PHE A 316 6.97 2.57 8.11
C PHE A 316 6.69 2.32 6.63
N VAL A 317 5.53 2.79 6.16
CA VAL A 317 5.09 2.67 4.77
C VAL A 317 4.80 4.06 4.22
N VAL A 318 5.46 4.46 3.15
CA VAL A 318 5.03 5.60 2.35
C VAL A 318 3.93 5.13 1.42
N CYS A 319 2.68 5.29 1.86
CA CYS A 319 1.48 4.68 1.26
C CYS A 319 1.19 5.19 -0.16
N LYS A 320 1.60 6.41 -0.47
CA LYS A 320 1.52 6.95 -1.83
C LYS A 320 2.60 8.00 -2.04
N ILE A 321 3.42 7.78 -3.05
CA ILE A 321 4.43 8.73 -3.50
C ILE A 321 3.93 9.38 -4.78
N ARG A 322 3.99 10.71 -4.83
CA ARG A 322 3.97 11.50 -6.06
C ARG A 322 5.24 12.33 -6.11
N SER A 323 5.93 12.30 -7.23
CA SER A 323 7.11 13.14 -7.47
C SER A 323 7.22 13.43 -8.95
N GLU A 324 7.38 14.68 -9.29
CA GLU A 324 7.51 15.14 -10.68
C GLU A 324 8.96 15.10 -11.14
N GLU A 325 9.83 15.80 -10.44
CA GLU A 325 11.20 16.06 -10.89
C GLU A 325 12.25 15.21 -10.16
N ASN A 326 11.97 14.78 -8.94
CA ASN A 326 12.97 14.15 -8.06
C ASN A 326 12.69 12.66 -7.74
N LEU A 327 11.91 11.97 -8.60
CA LEU A 327 11.47 10.59 -8.32
C LEU A 327 12.64 9.64 -8.05
N ASP A 328 13.68 9.72 -8.84
CA ASP A 328 14.86 8.87 -8.71
C ASP A 328 15.59 9.06 -7.38
N TYR A 329 15.82 10.33 -7.03
CA TYR A 329 16.41 10.69 -5.74
C TYR A 329 15.54 10.19 -4.58
N SER A 330 14.24 10.47 -4.63
CA SER A 330 13.29 10.10 -3.57
C SER A 330 13.21 8.59 -3.35
N LEU A 331 13.14 7.82 -4.44
CA LEU A 331 13.07 6.35 -4.33
C LEU A 331 14.38 5.74 -3.85
N THR A 332 15.53 6.31 -4.26
CA THR A 332 16.85 5.89 -3.78
C THR A 332 16.98 6.15 -2.28
N ALA A 333 16.65 7.36 -1.83
CA ALA A 333 16.73 7.74 -0.43
C ALA A 333 15.78 6.90 0.45
N LEU A 334 14.55 6.59 -0.03
CA LEU A 334 13.63 5.70 0.67
C LEU A 334 14.16 4.27 0.77
N ASN A 335 14.75 3.75 -0.32
CA ASN A 335 15.36 2.43 -0.31
C ASN A 335 16.47 2.31 0.73
N ASP A 336 17.26 3.37 0.92
CA ASP A 336 18.35 3.42 1.92
C ASP A 336 17.82 3.41 3.37
N THR A 337 16.56 3.77 3.58
CA THR A 337 15.95 3.66 4.92
C THR A 337 15.42 2.26 5.22
N GLY A 338 15.21 1.42 4.22
CA GLY A 338 14.48 0.15 4.35
C GLY A 338 12.97 0.31 4.46
N ALA A 339 12.42 1.53 4.38
CA ALA A 339 10.99 1.76 4.41
C ALA A 339 10.30 1.14 3.18
N SER A 340 9.08 0.66 3.38
CA SER A 340 8.20 0.26 2.29
C SER A 340 7.59 1.49 1.62
N TRP A 341 7.35 1.40 0.32
CA TRP A 341 6.78 2.52 -0.42
C TRP A 341 5.96 2.08 -1.64
N LEU A 342 4.98 2.89 -2.00
CA LEU A 342 4.09 2.65 -3.13
C LEU A 342 3.99 3.90 -4.00
N LEU A 343 4.33 3.75 -5.29
CA LEU A 343 4.20 4.84 -6.25
C LEU A 343 2.73 5.19 -6.46
N GLY A 344 2.41 6.48 -6.54
CA GLY A 344 1.09 6.97 -6.91
C GLY A 344 0.82 6.83 -8.41
N ASP A 345 -0.45 6.63 -8.71
CA ASP A 345 -1.12 6.58 -10.00
C ASP A 345 -0.48 5.67 -11.06
N PHE A 346 -0.99 4.44 -11.12
CA PHE A 346 -0.58 3.49 -12.17
C PHE A 346 -0.96 3.96 -13.56
N LYS A 347 -2.19 4.43 -13.74
CA LYS A 347 -2.72 4.98 -14.99
C LYS A 347 -3.27 6.38 -14.78
N GLY A 348 -3.11 7.26 -15.76
CA GLY A 348 -3.64 8.62 -15.71
C GLY A 348 -4.00 9.16 -17.09
N CYS A 349 -4.80 10.21 -17.13
CA CYS A 349 -5.17 10.92 -18.33
C CYS A 349 -4.44 12.27 -18.37
N GLY A 350 -3.71 12.54 -19.45
CA GLY A 350 -3.14 13.87 -19.72
C GLY A 350 -2.05 14.34 -18.80
N ASN A 351 -1.51 13.49 -17.92
CA ASN A 351 -0.67 13.96 -16.84
C ASN A 351 0.59 13.07 -16.68
N SER A 352 1.69 13.73 -16.37
CA SER A 352 3.03 13.19 -16.32
C SER A 352 3.34 12.31 -15.11
N PHE A 353 2.47 12.27 -14.09
CA PHE A 353 2.72 11.51 -12.86
C PHE A 353 2.41 10.04 -12.97
N ALA A 354 1.47 9.66 -13.85
CA ALA A 354 1.09 8.29 -14.01
C ALA A 354 2.18 7.50 -14.73
N TYR A 355 2.42 6.28 -14.30
CA TYR A 355 3.33 5.38 -14.97
C TYR A 355 2.89 5.06 -16.41
N LEU A 356 1.59 4.81 -16.60
CA LEU A 356 0.94 4.72 -17.90
C LEU A 356 0.03 5.92 -18.09
N PHE A 357 0.12 6.59 -19.21
CA PHE A 357 -0.69 7.77 -19.51
C PHE A 357 -1.31 7.71 -20.90
N SER A 358 -2.48 8.34 -21.06
CA SER A 358 -3.11 8.56 -22.35
C SER A 358 -3.65 9.98 -22.44
N GLY A 359 -3.38 10.68 -23.54
CA GLY A 359 -3.94 12.00 -23.84
C GLY A 359 -5.26 11.96 -24.62
N ASN A 360 -5.68 10.78 -25.08
CA ASN A 360 -6.71 10.66 -26.13
C ASN A 360 -7.99 9.96 -25.62
N ILE A 361 -8.20 9.85 -24.33
CA ILE A 361 -9.41 9.22 -23.79
C ILE A 361 -10.46 10.32 -23.60
N SER A 362 -11.59 10.19 -24.28
CA SER A 362 -12.76 11.03 -24.05
C SER A 362 -13.38 10.64 -22.71
N PRO A 363 -13.44 11.54 -21.72
CA PRO A 363 -14.06 11.23 -20.45
C PRO A 363 -15.57 10.99 -20.61
N ALA A 364 -16.15 10.16 -19.75
CA ALA A 364 -17.58 9.99 -19.67
C ALA A 364 -18.20 11.26 -19.04
N ASP A 365 -19.22 11.81 -19.70
CA ASP A 365 -19.99 12.93 -19.19
C ASP A 365 -21.15 12.39 -18.33
N LEU A 366 -21.02 12.56 -17.01
CA LEU A 366 -22.00 12.01 -16.07
C LEU A 366 -23.34 12.72 -16.11
N THR A 367 -23.41 13.91 -16.72
CA THR A 367 -24.63 14.70 -16.83
C THR A 367 -25.41 14.35 -18.10
N TYR A 368 -24.73 14.22 -19.23
CA TYR A 368 -25.36 14.13 -20.52
C TYR A 368 -25.25 12.77 -21.22
N ASP A 369 -24.19 11.98 -20.95
CA ASP A 369 -24.04 10.68 -21.62
C ASP A 369 -25.12 9.68 -21.16
N SER A 370 -25.61 8.87 -22.10
CA SER A 370 -26.49 7.75 -21.77
C SER A 370 -25.74 6.65 -21.00
N TYR A 371 -26.46 5.73 -20.40
CA TYR A 371 -25.90 4.54 -19.74
C TYR A 371 -24.96 3.76 -20.66
N GLU A 372 -25.40 3.55 -21.91
CA GLU A 372 -24.64 2.82 -22.93
C GLU A 372 -23.36 3.58 -23.28
N THR A 373 -23.46 4.91 -23.51
CA THR A 373 -22.32 5.77 -23.86
C THR A 373 -21.26 5.77 -22.73
N ILE A 374 -21.67 5.88 -21.46
CA ILE A 374 -20.76 5.77 -20.31
C ILE A 374 -20.09 4.40 -20.31
N GLY A 375 -20.88 3.33 -20.48
CA GLY A 375 -20.37 1.96 -20.52
C GLY A 375 -19.38 1.71 -21.66
N GLU A 376 -19.57 2.34 -22.83
CA GLU A 376 -18.63 2.29 -23.95
C GLU A 376 -17.34 3.03 -23.64
N LYS A 377 -17.42 4.26 -23.11
CA LYS A 377 -16.26 5.07 -22.74
C LYS A 377 -15.44 4.42 -21.61
N TRP A 378 -16.08 3.70 -20.72
CA TRP A 378 -15.45 3.01 -19.57
C TRP A 378 -15.09 1.55 -19.85
N SER A 379 -14.99 1.15 -21.08
CA SER A 379 -14.59 -0.20 -21.49
C SER A 379 -13.30 -0.19 -22.31
N LYS A 380 -13.39 -0.43 -23.60
CA LYS A 380 -12.24 -0.52 -24.50
C LYS A 380 -11.30 0.69 -24.48
N PRO A 381 -11.77 1.96 -24.41
CA PRO A 381 -10.89 3.13 -24.42
C PRO A 381 -9.92 3.18 -23.25
N ILE A 382 -10.33 2.76 -22.06
CA ILE A 382 -9.51 2.79 -20.85
C ILE A 382 -8.66 1.52 -20.64
N ALA A 383 -8.70 0.58 -21.59
CA ALA A 383 -7.87 -0.60 -21.55
C ALA A 383 -6.37 -0.26 -21.73
N THR A 384 -5.50 -0.99 -21.07
CA THR A 384 -4.04 -0.77 -21.00
C THR A 384 -3.36 -0.54 -22.33
N LYS A 385 -3.82 -1.23 -23.40
CA LYS A 385 -3.25 -1.08 -24.75
C LYS A 385 -3.35 0.33 -25.33
N ASN A 386 -4.22 1.17 -24.78
CA ASN A 386 -4.42 2.55 -25.23
C ASN A 386 -3.57 3.56 -24.41
N PHE A 387 -2.75 3.08 -23.48
CA PHE A 387 -1.87 3.89 -22.67
C PHE A 387 -0.43 3.75 -23.13
N ALA A 388 0.30 4.86 -23.12
CA ALA A 388 1.72 4.88 -23.36
C ALA A 388 2.49 4.74 -22.04
N GLU A 389 3.59 4.00 -22.08
CA GLU A 389 4.53 3.91 -20.95
C GLU A 389 5.33 5.22 -20.85
N ASN A 390 5.40 5.78 -19.64
CA ASN A 390 6.38 6.79 -19.32
C ASN A 390 7.75 6.10 -19.17
N LYS A 391 8.56 6.18 -20.22
CA LYS A 391 9.83 5.44 -20.32
C LYS A 391 10.84 5.84 -19.26
N ASP A 392 10.85 7.12 -18.88
CA ASP A 392 11.78 7.62 -17.87
C ASP A 392 11.37 7.13 -16.49
N THR A 393 10.11 7.25 -16.15
CA THR A 393 9.56 6.66 -14.93
C THR A 393 9.76 5.14 -14.89
N ALA A 394 9.55 4.43 -15.98
CA ALA A 394 9.80 2.99 -16.07
C ALA A 394 11.26 2.61 -15.79
N LYS A 395 12.22 3.38 -16.31
CA LYS A 395 13.65 3.17 -16.08
C LYS A 395 14.01 3.36 -14.61
N ILE A 396 13.49 4.43 -13.99
CA ILE A 396 13.67 4.71 -12.57
C ILE A 396 13.09 3.57 -11.73
N LEU A 397 11.85 3.18 -11.99
CA LEU A 397 11.19 2.12 -11.26
C LEU A 397 11.89 0.77 -11.35
N LYS A 398 12.32 0.37 -12.55
CA LYS A 398 13.09 -0.88 -12.74
C LYS A 398 14.38 -0.90 -11.92
N ARG A 399 15.01 0.26 -11.72
CA ARG A 399 16.16 0.41 -10.86
C ARG A 399 15.78 0.38 -9.39
N ALA A 400 14.77 1.17 -8.98
CA ALA A 400 14.34 1.28 -7.60
C ALA A 400 13.81 -0.05 -7.03
N PHE A 401 13.06 -0.84 -7.82
CA PHE A 401 12.58 -2.15 -7.41
C PHE A 401 13.69 -3.22 -7.33
N LYS A 402 14.78 -3.05 -8.07
CA LYS A 402 15.94 -3.94 -8.04
C LYS A 402 16.98 -3.56 -6.98
N TYR A 403 16.84 -2.39 -6.39
CA TYR A 403 17.76 -1.91 -5.37
C TYR A 403 17.79 -2.92 -4.24
N GLY A 404 18.98 -3.44 -3.92
CA GLY A 404 19.16 -4.54 -3.00
C GLY A 404 18.35 -4.36 -1.73
N GLU A 405 17.83 -5.45 -1.21
CA GLU A 405 17.19 -5.49 0.09
C GLU A 405 18.25 -5.04 1.11
N ILE A 406 18.21 -3.77 1.51
CA ILE A 406 19.00 -3.30 2.64
C ILE A 406 18.22 -3.75 3.87
N PHE A 407 18.62 -4.90 4.40
CA PHE A 407 18.13 -5.33 5.70
C PHE A 407 18.57 -4.30 6.75
N PRO A 408 17.68 -3.83 7.62
CA PRO A 408 18.13 -3.18 8.85
C PRO A 408 19.12 -4.12 9.53
N GLU A 409 20.22 -3.59 10.08
CA GLU A 409 21.21 -4.40 10.79
C GLU A 409 20.48 -5.34 11.74
N MET A 410 20.55 -6.64 11.46
CA MET A 410 19.89 -7.63 12.31
C MET A 410 20.41 -7.46 13.72
N PRO A 411 19.55 -7.32 14.72
CA PRO A 411 19.99 -7.42 16.11
C PRO A 411 20.80 -8.71 16.22
N LYS A 412 21.96 -8.64 16.86
CA LYS A 412 22.80 -9.81 17.13
C LYS A 412 21.99 -10.78 18.00
N HIS A 413 21.14 -11.57 17.41
CA HIS A 413 20.43 -12.63 18.13
C HIS A 413 21.34 -13.83 18.32
N GLU A 414 21.26 -14.33 19.53
CA GLU A 414 21.95 -15.51 20.03
C GLU A 414 21.95 -16.66 19.03
N LYS A 415 23.10 -17.28 18.90
CA LYS A 415 23.34 -18.51 18.15
C LYS A 415 22.26 -19.55 18.49
N GLY A 416 21.37 -19.82 17.57
CA GLY A 416 20.64 -21.03 17.83
C GLY A 416 19.38 -21.41 17.08
N ARG A 417 18.88 -20.75 16.07
CA ARG A 417 17.77 -21.29 15.27
C ARG A 417 17.52 -20.53 13.96
N PHE A 418 18.46 -20.54 13.03
CA PHE A 418 18.12 -20.20 11.65
C PHE A 418 18.34 -21.43 10.76
N LYS A 419 17.26 -22.13 10.41
CA LYS A 419 17.25 -23.00 9.25
C LYS A 419 16.91 -22.13 8.03
N VAL A 420 17.91 -21.45 7.47
CA VAL A 420 17.76 -20.81 6.16
C VAL A 420 17.62 -21.92 5.13
N ARG A 421 16.42 -22.17 4.66
CA ARG A 421 16.16 -23.09 3.54
C ARG A 421 16.37 -22.33 2.24
N VAL A 422 17.65 -22.12 1.86
CA VAL A 422 17.98 -21.54 0.56
C VAL A 422 17.88 -22.65 -0.48
N LYS A 423 16.83 -22.65 -1.30
CA LYS A 423 16.77 -23.47 -2.50
C LYS A 423 17.56 -22.74 -3.60
N PHE A 424 18.83 -23.08 -3.76
CA PHE A 424 19.61 -22.69 -4.91
C PHE A 424 19.21 -23.53 -6.13
N GLY A 425 18.71 -22.88 -7.17
CA GLY A 425 18.89 -23.40 -8.51
C GLY A 425 20.25 -22.91 -9.02
N PHE A 426 21.20 -23.80 -9.15
CA PHE A 426 22.56 -23.73 -9.69
C PHE A 426 23.71 -23.68 -8.69
N ASN A 427 24.44 -24.77 -8.74
CA ASN A 427 25.82 -25.05 -8.26
C ASN A 427 26.24 -24.34 -6.97
N VAL A 428 25.91 -24.97 -5.88
CA VAL A 428 26.53 -24.73 -4.59
C VAL A 428 28.00 -25.09 -4.69
N VAL A 429 28.88 -24.13 -4.43
CA VAL A 429 30.28 -24.41 -4.16
C VAL A 429 30.30 -25.34 -2.96
N LYS A 430 30.65 -26.63 -3.21
CA LYS A 430 30.89 -27.60 -2.16
C LYS A 430 32.06 -27.12 -1.31
N GLY A 431 31.78 -26.51 -0.18
CA GLY A 431 32.85 -26.03 0.70
C GLY A 431 32.42 -25.37 2.01
N ILE A 432 31.14 -25.06 2.19
CA ILE A 432 30.70 -24.32 3.38
C ILE A 432 29.96 -25.21 4.41
N ASN A 433 29.89 -26.52 4.19
CA ASN A 433 29.29 -27.46 5.13
C ASN A 433 30.36 -28.34 5.84
N LYS A 434 31.35 -27.72 6.46
CA LYS A 434 32.07 -28.41 7.55
C LYS A 434 31.83 -27.58 8.84
N PRO A 435 31.22 -28.20 9.86
CA PRO A 435 31.28 -27.59 11.19
C PRO A 435 32.75 -27.53 11.61
N VAL A 436 33.25 -26.39 11.98
CA VAL A 436 34.51 -26.28 12.70
C VAL A 436 34.24 -26.88 14.07
N THR A 437 34.61 -28.14 14.22
CA THR A 437 34.89 -28.73 15.53
C THR A 437 36.31 -28.34 15.86
N GLU A 438 36.46 -27.44 16.78
CA GLU A 438 37.41 -27.36 17.92
C GLU A 438 37.42 -25.92 18.43
#